data_180bc49b7b46eafef120a1ff447f6174
#
_entry.id   180bc49b7b46eafef120a1ff447f6174
#
_cell.length_a   1.000
_cell.length_b   1.000
_cell.length_c   1.000
_cell.angle_alpha   90.00
_cell.angle_beta   90.00
_cell.angle_gamma   90.00
#
_symmetry.space_group_name_H-M   'P 1'
#
loop_
_entity.id
_entity.type
_entity.pdbx_description
1 polymer ?
#
loop_
_entity_poly.entity_id
_entity_poly.type
_entity_poly.pdbx_seq_one_letter_code
_entity_poly.pdbx_strand_id
1 'polypeptide(L)'
;MPLSRRLSLADAVAIGAGSMIGAGVFAVWGPAIGAAGAALPTALLIAAFVAFCNATSSAQLAAAHPVAGGTYAYARAEIGPWTGYVAGWCFVVGKIASCAAMAMTFAAYAAPPGWRTPLAAAAVVALVAVNCLGVTRTALATRILVVVSLLGLAVVVAAGASASGAASPAPLPDATAYGVLQGAGLLFFAFAGYARIATMGEEVVAPARTIPRAIVIALTGVVIVYALIGGAVVLTLGADAAGAASPLTDVVSAAGWQALVPVVRVAAAAASLGALLALITGIGRTTFAMARDGELPRLLARVDPRRHVPRNAELLVGAVVVVIVLSADLRGAIGFSSFGVLLYYLIANASALRQPVTARRYPRLLAVLGALGCLVLVAALPVEASLLGTAVVLLGVLLRLITRAVTRRSRRDTTRA
;
A
#
# COMPACT_ATOMS: atom_id res chain seq x y z
N MET A 1 2.35 -24.26 15.60
CA MET A 1 0.91 -24.34 15.88
C MET A 1 0.17 -23.55 14.83
N PRO A 2 -0.90 -24.06 14.21
CA PRO A 2 -1.74 -23.28 13.29
C PRO A 2 -2.44 -22.15 14.09
N LEU A 3 -2.57 -20.99 13.45
CA LEU A 3 -3.29 -19.85 14.05
C LEU A 3 -4.78 -20.21 14.23
N SER A 4 -5.40 -19.72 15.31
CA SER A 4 -6.83 -19.98 15.54
C SER A 4 -7.68 -19.12 14.60
N ARG A 5 -8.54 -19.75 13.79
CA ARG A 5 -9.48 -19.08 12.88
C ARG A 5 -10.61 -18.44 13.69
N ARG A 6 -10.48 -17.15 14.02
CA ARG A 6 -11.44 -16.39 14.86
C ARG A 6 -12.04 -15.18 14.16
N LEU A 7 -11.46 -14.72 13.04
CA LEU A 7 -11.93 -13.52 12.38
C LEU A 7 -13.18 -13.79 11.55
N SER A 8 -14.23 -13.03 11.81
CA SER A 8 -15.49 -13.03 11.06
C SER A 8 -15.38 -12.27 9.74
N LEU A 9 -16.45 -12.31 8.91
CA LEU A 9 -16.55 -11.48 7.70
C LEU A 9 -16.45 -9.99 8.05
N ALA A 10 -17.15 -9.54 9.10
CA ALA A 10 -17.12 -8.13 9.52
C ALA A 10 -15.72 -7.69 9.96
N ASP A 11 -14.97 -8.55 10.69
CA ASP A 11 -13.60 -8.27 11.07
C ASP A 11 -12.68 -8.17 9.84
N ALA A 12 -12.83 -9.09 8.88
CA ALA A 12 -12.05 -9.09 7.64
C ALA A 12 -12.33 -7.84 6.79
N VAL A 13 -13.59 -7.40 6.67
CA VAL A 13 -14.00 -6.16 6.00
C VAL A 13 -13.41 -4.95 6.72
N ALA A 14 -13.53 -4.87 8.05
CA ALA A 14 -13.01 -3.74 8.84
C ALA A 14 -11.48 -3.63 8.73
N ILE A 15 -10.75 -4.75 8.82
CA ILE A 15 -9.30 -4.78 8.67
C ILE A 15 -8.90 -4.38 7.25
N GLY A 16 -9.61 -4.86 6.23
CA GLY A 16 -9.36 -4.54 4.84
C GLY A 16 -9.63 -3.08 4.51
N ALA A 17 -10.80 -2.59 4.88
CA ALA A 17 -11.16 -1.18 4.71
C ALA A 17 -10.18 -0.27 5.47
N GLY A 18 -9.86 -0.59 6.73
CA GLY A 18 -8.88 0.16 7.52
C GLY A 18 -7.46 0.14 6.94
N SER A 19 -7.09 -0.92 6.21
CA SER A 19 -5.80 -0.98 5.52
C SER A 19 -5.77 -0.13 4.24
N MET A 20 -6.91 0.11 3.60
CA MET A 20 -7.06 1.01 2.46
C MET A 20 -7.30 2.46 2.91
N ILE A 21 -8.18 2.68 3.92
CA ILE A 21 -8.43 4.00 4.55
C ILE A 21 -7.30 4.33 5.53
N GLY A 22 -6.06 4.09 5.13
CA GLY A 22 -4.85 4.50 5.86
C GLY A 22 -4.38 5.88 5.40
N ALA A 23 -3.06 6.09 5.39
CA ALA A 23 -2.47 7.35 4.90
C ALA A 23 -2.87 7.68 3.45
N GLY A 24 -3.20 6.67 2.63
CA GLY A 24 -3.46 6.85 1.21
C GLY A 24 -4.53 7.89 0.91
N VAL A 25 -5.69 7.82 1.58
CA VAL A 25 -6.80 8.75 1.38
C VAL A 25 -6.48 10.19 1.81
N PHE A 26 -5.48 10.39 2.66
CA PHE A 26 -5.03 11.72 3.07
C PHE A 26 -3.93 12.28 2.15
N ALA A 27 -3.23 11.43 1.38
CA ALA A 27 -2.02 11.76 0.66
C ALA A 27 -2.19 11.92 -0.86
N VAL A 28 -3.12 11.15 -1.49
CA VAL A 28 -3.11 10.97 -2.96
C VAL A 28 -3.71 12.12 -3.75
N TRP A 29 -4.55 12.97 -3.15
CA TRP A 29 -5.37 13.93 -3.90
C TRP A 29 -4.55 15.01 -4.60
N GLY A 30 -3.58 15.62 -3.91
CA GLY A 30 -2.70 16.62 -4.52
C GLY A 30 -1.96 16.07 -5.74
N PRO A 31 -1.17 15.00 -5.59
CA PRO A 31 -0.47 14.36 -6.72
C PRO A 31 -1.42 13.90 -7.85
N ALA A 32 -2.60 13.35 -7.52
CA ALA A 32 -3.54 12.84 -8.51
C ALA A 32 -4.24 13.97 -9.29
N ILE A 33 -4.66 15.06 -8.61
CA ILE A 33 -5.24 16.24 -9.26
C ILE A 33 -4.21 16.91 -10.15
N GLY A 34 -2.96 17.06 -9.70
CA GLY A 34 -1.89 17.62 -10.51
C GLY A 34 -1.56 16.81 -11.77
N ALA A 35 -1.90 15.51 -11.80
CA ALA A 35 -1.72 14.67 -12.96
C ALA A 35 -2.96 14.59 -13.85
N ALA A 36 -4.15 14.30 -13.27
CA ALA A 36 -5.39 14.01 -14.00
C ALA A 36 -6.26 15.23 -14.29
N GLY A 37 -6.02 16.36 -13.58
CA GLY A 37 -6.82 17.57 -13.74
C GLY A 37 -8.33 17.32 -13.61
N ALA A 38 -9.11 17.86 -14.55
CA ALA A 38 -10.57 17.72 -14.60
C ALA A 38 -11.06 16.27 -14.73
N ALA A 39 -10.22 15.35 -15.21
CA ALA A 39 -10.57 13.93 -15.33
C ALA A 39 -10.19 13.07 -14.11
N LEU A 40 -9.99 13.67 -12.94
CA LEU A 40 -9.76 12.94 -11.69
C LEU A 40 -10.80 11.84 -11.42
N PRO A 41 -12.13 12.04 -11.67
CA PRO A 41 -13.12 10.97 -11.49
C PRO A 41 -12.84 9.76 -12.39
N THR A 42 -12.45 9.99 -13.65
CA THR A 42 -12.06 8.93 -14.59
C THR A 42 -10.81 8.18 -14.10
N ALA A 43 -9.81 8.92 -13.62
CA ALA A 43 -8.59 8.32 -13.03
C ALA A 43 -8.93 7.43 -11.81
N LEU A 44 -9.85 7.88 -10.95
CA LEU A 44 -10.33 7.11 -9.79
C LEU A 44 -11.05 5.83 -10.23
N LEU A 45 -11.90 5.88 -11.24
CA LEU A 45 -12.60 4.71 -11.77
C LEU A 45 -11.62 3.70 -12.38
N ILE A 46 -10.61 4.15 -13.13
CA ILE A 46 -9.56 3.29 -13.68
C ILE A 46 -8.78 2.61 -12.55
N ALA A 47 -8.34 3.37 -11.55
CA ALA A 47 -7.61 2.84 -10.39
C ALA A 47 -8.45 1.80 -9.63
N ALA A 48 -9.74 2.09 -9.39
CA ALA A 48 -10.67 1.19 -8.72
C ALA A 48 -10.92 -0.09 -9.54
N PHE A 49 -11.07 0.02 -10.86
CA PHE A 49 -11.24 -1.13 -11.76
C PHE A 49 -10.00 -2.04 -11.76
N VAL A 50 -8.80 -1.48 -11.89
CA VAL A 50 -7.55 -2.25 -11.81
C VAL A 50 -7.40 -2.89 -10.44
N ALA A 51 -7.71 -2.16 -9.36
CA ALA A 51 -7.70 -2.70 -8.01
C ALA A 51 -8.70 -3.86 -7.85
N PHE A 52 -9.90 -3.76 -8.42
CA PHE A 52 -10.90 -4.84 -8.41
C PHE A 52 -10.39 -6.10 -9.15
N CYS A 53 -9.84 -5.96 -10.34
CA CYS A 53 -9.26 -7.07 -11.09
C CYS A 53 -8.13 -7.76 -10.31
N ASN A 54 -7.21 -6.99 -9.75
CA ASN A 54 -6.11 -7.49 -8.94
C ASN A 54 -6.60 -8.17 -7.65
N ALA A 55 -7.64 -7.62 -7.04
CA ALA A 55 -8.24 -8.14 -5.82
C ALA A 55 -8.92 -9.50 -6.05
N THR A 56 -9.60 -9.69 -7.19
CA THR A 56 -10.20 -10.98 -7.57
C THR A 56 -9.13 -12.06 -7.78
N SER A 57 -8.03 -11.73 -8.46
CA SER A 57 -6.89 -12.63 -8.63
C SER A 57 -6.25 -13.00 -7.29
N SER A 58 -6.03 -12.01 -6.41
CA SER A 58 -5.48 -12.25 -5.07
C SER A 58 -6.41 -13.10 -4.20
N ALA A 59 -7.72 -12.86 -4.26
CA ALA A 59 -8.73 -13.63 -3.54
C ALA A 59 -8.78 -15.10 -3.99
N GLN A 60 -8.70 -15.34 -5.30
CA GLN A 60 -8.66 -16.67 -5.90
C GLN A 60 -7.41 -17.44 -5.45
N LEU A 61 -6.24 -16.79 -5.51
CA LEU A 61 -4.97 -17.37 -5.08
C LEU A 61 -4.96 -17.68 -3.57
N ALA A 62 -5.42 -16.74 -2.75
CA ALA A 62 -5.52 -16.93 -1.30
C ALA A 62 -6.46 -18.07 -0.91
N ALA A 63 -7.52 -18.30 -1.70
CA ALA A 63 -8.45 -19.39 -1.48
C ALA A 63 -7.86 -20.76 -1.87
N ALA A 64 -6.98 -20.80 -2.87
CA ALA A 64 -6.28 -22.02 -3.30
C ALA A 64 -5.06 -22.32 -2.41
N HIS A 65 -4.38 -21.28 -1.93
CA HIS A 65 -3.18 -21.38 -1.10
C HIS A 65 -3.38 -20.61 0.22
N PRO A 66 -4.07 -21.19 1.22
CA PRO A 66 -4.36 -20.51 2.50
C PRO A 66 -3.12 -20.46 3.41
N VAL A 67 -2.01 -19.91 2.90
CA VAL A 67 -0.73 -19.77 3.59
C VAL A 67 -0.36 -18.29 3.75
N ALA A 68 0.45 -17.99 4.76
CA ALA A 68 1.05 -16.67 4.90
C ALA A 68 2.08 -16.41 3.80
N GLY A 69 2.22 -15.14 3.36
CA GLY A 69 3.23 -14.75 2.37
C GLY A 69 2.66 -14.08 1.10
N GLY A 70 1.33 -14.14 0.89
CA GLY A 70 0.68 -13.45 -0.24
C GLY A 70 1.23 -13.90 -1.59
N THR A 71 1.32 -12.98 -2.54
CA THR A 71 1.78 -13.29 -3.92
C THR A 71 3.20 -13.86 -3.97
N TYR A 72 4.07 -13.57 -2.99
CA TYR A 72 5.38 -14.24 -2.89
C TYR A 72 5.23 -15.77 -2.85
N ALA A 73 4.37 -16.26 -1.97
CA ALA A 73 4.10 -17.69 -1.82
C ALA A 73 3.30 -18.25 -3.01
N TYR A 74 2.29 -17.54 -3.46
CA TYR A 74 1.43 -17.94 -4.57
C TYR A 74 2.19 -18.07 -5.88
N ALA A 75 3.02 -17.09 -6.24
CA ALA A 75 3.81 -17.11 -7.45
C ALA A 75 4.88 -18.23 -7.43
N ARG A 76 5.42 -18.56 -6.25
CA ARG A 76 6.32 -19.71 -6.09
C ARG A 76 5.61 -21.02 -6.39
N ALA A 77 4.37 -21.18 -5.93
CA ALA A 77 3.58 -22.39 -6.13
C ALA A 77 3.08 -22.53 -7.57
N GLU A 78 2.54 -21.46 -8.16
CA GLU A 78 1.88 -21.51 -9.47
C GLU A 78 2.83 -21.36 -10.66
N ILE A 79 3.93 -20.61 -10.53
CA ILE A 79 4.86 -20.32 -11.64
C ILE A 79 6.27 -20.84 -11.34
N GLY A 80 6.76 -20.58 -10.13
CA GLY A 80 8.07 -21.04 -9.71
C GLY A 80 8.88 -20.07 -8.87
N PRO A 81 10.06 -20.51 -8.37
CA PRO A 81 10.84 -19.78 -7.37
C PRO A 81 11.36 -18.40 -7.83
N TRP A 82 11.59 -18.22 -9.15
CA TRP A 82 12.04 -16.93 -9.68
C TRP A 82 10.95 -15.87 -9.62
N THR A 83 9.77 -16.21 -10.08
CA THR A 83 8.61 -15.31 -10.09
C THR A 83 8.20 -14.95 -8.68
N GLY A 84 8.22 -15.93 -7.76
CA GLY A 84 7.98 -15.67 -6.35
C GLY A 84 8.97 -14.66 -5.77
N TYR A 85 10.28 -14.83 -6.04
CA TYR A 85 11.28 -13.87 -5.58
C TYR A 85 11.01 -12.44 -6.09
N VAL A 86 10.76 -12.29 -7.40
CA VAL A 86 10.48 -10.95 -7.98
C VAL A 86 9.25 -10.35 -7.33
N ALA A 87 8.20 -11.13 -7.10
CA ALA A 87 7.01 -10.67 -6.36
C ALA A 87 7.35 -10.19 -4.95
N GLY A 88 8.12 -11.00 -4.19
CA GLY A 88 8.57 -10.65 -2.84
C GLY A 88 9.42 -9.39 -2.82
N TRP A 89 10.36 -9.27 -3.75
CA TRP A 89 11.23 -8.09 -3.90
C TRP A 89 10.42 -6.84 -4.21
N CYS A 90 9.54 -6.88 -5.23
CA CYS A 90 8.64 -5.77 -5.58
C CYS A 90 7.75 -5.35 -4.41
N PHE A 91 7.25 -6.33 -3.64
CA PHE A 91 6.49 -6.05 -2.42
C PHE A 91 7.33 -5.31 -1.39
N VAL A 92 8.51 -5.82 -1.05
CA VAL A 92 9.37 -5.23 -0.02
C VAL A 92 9.74 -3.80 -0.41
N VAL A 93 10.28 -3.59 -1.61
CA VAL A 93 10.75 -2.25 -2.02
C VAL A 93 9.59 -1.26 -2.21
N GLY A 94 8.49 -1.68 -2.82
CA GLY A 94 7.30 -0.84 -3.00
C GLY A 94 6.66 -0.46 -1.66
N LYS A 95 6.60 -1.39 -0.71
CA LYS A 95 6.02 -1.13 0.62
C LYS A 95 6.94 -0.31 1.53
N ILE A 96 8.25 -0.39 1.36
CA ILE A 96 9.20 0.53 2.01
C ILE A 96 8.90 1.99 1.59
N ALA A 97 8.71 2.24 0.30
CA ALA A 97 8.30 3.57 -0.17
C ALA A 97 6.90 3.97 0.33
N SER A 98 5.97 3.01 0.48
CA SER A 98 4.69 3.27 1.15
C SER A 98 4.89 3.76 2.59
N CYS A 99 5.83 3.19 3.34
CA CYS A 99 6.14 3.64 4.70
C CYS A 99 6.65 5.08 4.71
N ALA A 100 7.53 5.45 3.76
CA ALA A 100 8.00 6.81 3.63
C ALA A 100 6.84 7.78 3.32
N ALA A 101 5.98 7.45 2.35
CA ALA A 101 4.79 8.24 2.04
C ALA A 101 3.85 8.40 3.25
N MET A 102 3.66 7.35 4.06
CA MET A 102 2.86 7.40 5.29
C MET A 102 3.47 8.33 6.34
N ALA A 103 4.79 8.27 6.54
CA ALA A 103 5.49 9.14 7.47
C ALA A 103 5.44 10.62 7.03
N MET A 104 5.63 10.88 5.73
CA MET A 104 5.51 12.22 5.15
C MET A 104 4.09 12.76 5.26
N THR A 105 3.08 11.91 5.04
CA THR A 105 1.67 12.29 5.20
C THR A 105 1.37 12.64 6.64
N PHE A 106 1.79 11.82 7.62
CA PHE A 106 1.68 12.16 9.03
C PHE A 106 2.25 13.56 9.32
N ALA A 107 3.48 13.81 8.88
CA ALA A 107 4.17 15.07 9.14
C ALA A 107 3.51 16.27 8.43
N ALA A 108 2.94 16.07 7.24
CA ALA A 108 2.23 17.12 6.51
C ALA A 108 1.00 17.64 7.27
N TYR A 109 0.29 16.76 7.98
CA TYR A 109 -0.87 17.12 8.80
C TYR A 109 -0.52 17.53 10.23
N ALA A 110 0.64 17.10 10.77
CA ALA A 110 1.01 17.31 12.17
C ALA A 110 1.96 18.48 12.41
N ALA A 111 2.76 18.89 11.41
CA ALA A 111 3.84 19.87 11.59
C ALA A 111 3.78 21.05 10.60
N PRO A 112 4.28 22.23 10.96
CA PRO A 112 4.54 23.32 10.05
C PRO A 112 5.63 22.95 9.02
N PRO A 113 5.72 23.68 7.85
CA PRO A 113 6.59 23.29 6.74
C PRO A 113 8.04 22.95 7.11
N GLY A 114 8.71 23.75 7.90
CA GLY A 114 10.12 23.56 8.27
C GLY A 114 10.39 22.32 9.15
N TRP A 115 9.39 21.77 9.80
CA TRP A 115 9.50 20.63 10.71
C TRP A 115 8.97 19.31 10.15
N ARG A 116 8.44 19.29 8.92
CA ARG A 116 7.81 18.10 8.32
C ARG A 116 8.79 16.95 8.16
N THR A 117 9.94 17.18 7.52
CA THR A 117 10.93 16.13 7.27
C THR A 117 11.53 15.58 8.57
N PRO A 118 11.98 16.39 9.54
CA PRO A 118 12.44 15.89 10.83
C PRO A 118 11.38 15.06 11.56
N LEU A 119 10.11 15.52 11.58
CA LEU A 119 9.04 14.82 12.26
C LEU A 119 8.72 13.47 11.58
N ALA A 120 8.72 13.42 10.24
CA ALA A 120 8.53 12.17 9.50
C ALA A 120 9.62 11.15 9.83
N ALA A 121 10.89 11.56 9.81
CA ALA A 121 12.02 10.70 10.15
C ALA A 121 11.95 10.22 11.62
N ALA A 122 11.64 11.12 12.56
CA ALA A 122 11.47 10.78 13.97
C ALA A 122 10.34 9.77 14.19
N ALA A 123 9.20 9.92 13.49
CA ALA A 123 8.10 8.98 13.55
C ALA A 123 8.50 7.58 13.08
N VAL A 124 9.26 7.49 11.98
CA VAL A 124 9.79 6.19 11.49
C VAL A 124 10.68 5.55 12.55
N VAL A 125 11.66 6.28 13.10
CA VAL A 125 12.59 5.78 14.12
C VAL A 125 11.83 5.30 15.36
N ALA A 126 10.87 6.09 15.84
CA ALA A 126 10.06 5.75 17.01
C ALA A 126 9.24 4.46 16.77
N LEU A 127 8.58 4.33 15.61
CA LEU A 127 7.77 3.16 15.31
C LEU A 127 8.60 1.90 15.05
N VAL A 128 9.79 2.02 14.45
CA VAL A 128 10.75 0.92 14.34
C VAL A 128 11.22 0.48 15.74
N ALA A 129 11.51 1.41 16.63
CA ALA A 129 11.86 1.09 18.02
C ALA A 129 10.71 0.34 18.74
N VAL A 130 9.47 0.80 18.58
CA VAL A 130 8.27 0.13 19.13
C VAL A 130 8.13 -1.30 18.59
N ASN A 131 8.32 -1.52 17.28
CA ASN A 131 8.28 -2.84 16.67
C ASN A 131 9.42 -3.75 17.21
N CYS A 132 10.65 -3.22 17.30
CA CYS A 132 11.80 -3.94 17.88
C CYS A 132 11.59 -4.29 19.36
N LEU A 133 10.72 -3.59 20.09
CA LEU A 133 10.30 -3.95 21.45
C LEU A 133 9.30 -5.10 21.49
N GLY A 134 8.80 -5.55 20.35
CA GLY A 134 7.83 -6.65 20.26
C GLY A 134 6.41 -6.24 20.64
N VAL A 135 6.10 -4.94 20.61
CA VAL A 135 4.75 -4.45 20.90
C VAL A 135 3.82 -4.84 19.76
N THR A 136 2.85 -5.69 20.04
CA THR A 136 1.84 -6.09 19.06
C THR A 136 0.60 -5.19 19.15
N ARG A 137 0.05 -4.80 17.98
CA ARG A 137 -1.22 -4.08 17.94
C ARG A 137 -2.35 -4.99 18.39
N THR A 138 -3.18 -4.50 19.32
CA THR A 138 -4.42 -5.15 19.65
C THR A 138 -5.48 -4.88 18.57
N ALA A 139 -6.41 -5.81 18.36
CA ALA A 139 -7.55 -5.61 17.46
C ALA A 139 -8.37 -4.36 17.84
N LEU A 140 -8.47 -4.08 19.15
CA LEU A 140 -9.14 -2.89 19.65
C LEU A 140 -8.46 -1.60 19.17
N ALA A 141 -7.12 -1.49 19.30
CA ALA A 141 -6.39 -0.31 18.82
C ALA A 141 -6.60 -0.08 17.33
N THR A 142 -6.59 -1.16 16.53
CA THR A 142 -6.88 -1.06 15.10
C THR A 142 -8.29 -0.52 14.83
N ARG A 143 -9.30 -1.02 15.54
CA ARG A 143 -10.69 -0.54 15.40
C ARG A 143 -10.82 0.93 15.77
N ILE A 144 -10.22 1.37 16.87
CA ILE A 144 -10.23 2.77 17.31
C ILE A 144 -9.61 3.67 16.23
N LEU A 145 -8.44 3.29 15.68
CA LEU A 145 -7.77 4.07 14.62
C LEU A 145 -8.63 4.18 13.36
N VAL A 146 -9.32 3.11 12.96
CA VAL A 146 -10.24 3.12 11.81
C VAL A 146 -11.42 4.05 12.07
N VAL A 147 -12.04 3.98 13.25
CA VAL A 147 -13.18 4.85 13.62
C VAL A 147 -12.75 6.31 13.63
N VAL A 148 -11.62 6.64 14.25
CA VAL A 148 -11.08 8.02 14.27
C VAL A 148 -10.82 8.52 12.86
N SER A 149 -10.26 7.68 11.98
CA SER A 149 -10.03 8.03 10.57
C SER A 149 -11.33 8.29 9.83
N LEU A 150 -12.34 7.42 9.99
CA LEU A 150 -13.66 7.60 9.35
C LEU A 150 -14.39 8.84 9.85
N LEU A 151 -14.31 9.16 11.13
CA LEU A 151 -14.89 10.40 11.68
C LEU A 151 -14.24 11.66 11.06
N GLY A 152 -12.91 11.67 10.94
CA GLY A 152 -12.22 12.77 10.26
C GLY A 152 -12.62 12.90 8.78
N LEU A 153 -12.74 11.76 8.07
CA LEU A 153 -13.20 11.78 6.67
C LEU A 153 -14.66 12.22 6.54
N ALA A 154 -15.53 11.84 7.48
CA ALA A 154 -16.92 12.33 7.51
C ALA A 154 -17.01 13.84 7.69
N VAL A 155 -16.13 14.42 8.54
CA VAL A 155 -16.01 15.89 8.67
C VAL A 155 -15.61 16.53 7.35
N VAL A 156 -14.64 15.95 6.62
CA VAL A 156 -14.20 16.48 5.31
C VAL A 156 -15.34 16.43 4.29
N VAL A 157 -16.09 15.34 4.21
CA VAL A 157 -17.24 15.20 3.29
C VAL A 157 -18.33 16.22 3.64
N ALA A 158 -18.67 16.36 4.91
CA ALA A 158 -19.70 17.31 5.36
C ALA A 158 -19.27 18.76 5.10
N ALA A 159 -18.01 19.11 5.36
CA ALA A 159 -17.45 20.43 5.08
C ALA A 159 -17.46 20.74 3.57
N GLY A 160 -17.01 19.79 2.72
CA GLY A 160 -17.05 19.94 1.27
C GLY A 160 -18.48 20.11 0.73
N ALA A 161 -19.43 19.35 1.27
CA ALA A 161 -20.85 19.49 0.91
C ALA A 161 -21.42 20.87 1.31
N SER A 162 -21.04 21.43 2.46
CA SER A 162 -21.49 22.76 2.91
C SER A 162 -20.86 23.88 2.10
N ALA A 163 -19.64 23.70 1.57
CA ALA A 163 -18.92 24.70 0.80
C ALA A 163 -19.30 24.73 -0.69
N SER A 164 -19.91 23.66 -1.23
CA SER A 164 -20.16 23.46 -2.67
C SER A 164 -21.09 24.49 -3.34
N GLY A 165 -21.68 25.42 -2.59
CA GLY A 165 -22.47 26.53 -3.17
C GLY A 165 -21.83 27.90 -3.03
N ALA A 166 -20.80 28.03 -2.21
CA ALA A 166 -20.14 29.30 -1.87
C ALA A 166 -18.68 29.37 -2.33
N ALA A 167 -18.03 28.20 -2.55
CA ALA A 167 -16.65 28.12 -3.02
C ALA A 167 -16.57 28.40 -4.53
N SER A 168 -15.58 29.21 -4.93
CA SER A 168 -15.16 29.37 -6.33
C SER A 168 -13.84 28.63 -6.52
N PRO A 169 -13.87 27.31 -6.74
CA PRO A 169 -12.64 26.53 -6.87
C PRO A 169 -11.83 26.96 -8.08
N ALA A 170 -10.50 26.97 -7.95
CA ALA A 170 -9.63 27.23 -9.09
C ALA A 170 -9.89 26.25 -10.22
N PRO A 171 -9.95 26.72 -11.50
CA PRO A 171 -10.24 25.86 -12.64
C PRO A 171 -9.19 24.75 -12.77
N LEU A 172 -9.68 23.51 -12.93
CA LEU A 172 -8.80 22.37 -13.11
C LEU A 172 -8.14 22.41 -14.50
N PRO A 173 -6.87 22.02 -14.62
CA PRO A 173 -6.22 21.91 -15.92
C PRO A 173 -6.89 20.88 -16.81
N ASP A 174 -6.77 21.07 -18.13
CA ASP A 174 -7.29 20.14 -19.12
C ASP A 174 -6.66 18.74 -18.95
N ALA A 175 -7.51 17.73 -19.08
CA ALA A 175 -7.09 16.36 -18.94
C ALA A 175 -6.38 15.84 -20.19
N THR A 176 -5.20 15.26 -20.02
CA THR A 176 -4.56 14.45 -21.08
C THR A 176 -4.73 12.96 -20.79
N ALA A 177 -4.78 12.13 -21.83
CA ALA A 177 -4.88 10.67 -21.65
C ALA A 177 -3.75 10.13 -20.78
N TYR A 178 -2.51 10.61 -20.96
CA TYR A 178 -1.37 10.27 -20.12
C TYR A 178 -1.56 10.72 -18.67
N GLY A 179 -2.01 11.95 -18.44
CA GLY A 179 -2.27 12.50 -17.12
C GLY A 179 -3.35 11.73 -16.36
N VAL A 180 -4.41 11.28 -17.05
CA VAL A 180 -5.45 10.44 -16.45
C VAL A 180 -4.88 9.10 -16.00
N LEU A 181 -4.08 8.43 -16.82
CA LEU A 181 -3.44 7.16 -16.46
C LEU A 181 -2.41 7.33 -15.35
N GLN A 182 -1.65 8.44 -15.36
CA GLN A 182 -0.72 8.77 -14.29
C GLN A 182 -1.45 9.03 -12.97
N GLY A 183 -2.53 9.80 -12.99
CA GLY A 183 -3.40 10.03 -11.82
C GLY A 183 -3.99 8.73 -11.29
N ALA A 184 -4.44 7.82 -12.18
CA ALA A 184 -4.91 6.49 -11.79
C ALA A 184 -3.81 5.65 -11.12
N GLY A 185 -2.58 5.68 -11.65
CA GLY A 185 -1.43 5.01 -11.05
C GLY A 185 -1.07 5.55 -9.66
N LEU A 186 -1.15 6.88 -9.46
CA LEU A 186 -0.95 7.52 -8.17
C LEU A 186 -2.08 7.20 -7.18
N LEU A 187 -3.34 7.24 -7.63
CA LEU A 187 -4.51 6.85 -6.82
C LEU A 187 -4.48 5.37 -6.41
N PHE A 188 -3.88 4.51 -7.23
CA PHE A 188 -3.74 3.08 -6.94
C PHE A 188 -2.99 2.82 -5.62
N PHE A 189 -2.09 3.71 -5.21
CA PHE A 189 -1.44 3.67 -3.90
C PHE A 189 -2.43 3.52 -2.75
N ALA A 190 -3.53 4.27 -2.79
CA ALA A 190 -4.53 4.25 -1.74
C ALA A 190 -5.34 2.93 -1.71
N PHE A 191 -5.51 2.27 -2.86
CA PHE A 191 -6.21 0.99 -2.93
C PHE A 191 -5.36 -0.21 -2.49
N ALA A 192 -4.04 -0.11 -2.49
CA ALA A 192 -3.11 -1.25 -2.30
C ALA A 192 -3.21 -1.97 -0.93
N GLY A 193 -4.07 -1.51 -0.03
CA GLY A 193 -4.32 -2.10 1.29
C GLY A 193 -5.13 -3.41 1.27
N TYR A 194 -5.93 -3.69 0.23
CA TYR A 194 -6.75 -4.91 0.16
C TYR A 194 -5.94 -6.21 0.20
N ALA A 195 -4.64 -6.17 -0.20
CA ALA A 195 -3.73 -7.31 -0.05
C ALA A 195 -3.72 -7.89 1.36
N ARG A 196 -3.99 -7.06 2.38
CA ARG A 196 -4.05 -7.50 3.78
C ARG A 196 -5.13 -8.56 3.98
N ILE A 197 -6.30 -8.41 3.33
CA ILE A 197 -7.38 -9.40 3.42
C ILE A 197 -6.92 -10.75 2.83
N ALA A 198 -6.22 -10.73 1.69
CA ALA A 198 -5.74 -11.95 1.05
C ALA A 198 -4.70 -12.71 1.90
N THR A 199 -3.95 -12.01 2.77
CA THR A 199 -2.95 -12.65 3.65
C THR A 199 -3.51 -13.24 4.95
N MET A 200 -4.82 -13.06 5.24
CA MET A 200 -5.46 -13.56 6.48
C MET A 200 -6.02 -14.98 6.38
N GLY A 201 -5.58 -15.78 5.41
CA GLY A 201 -6.10 -17.13 5.16
C GLY A 201 -6.07 -18.09 6.35
N GLU A 202 -5.12 -17.90 7.27
CA GLU A 202 -4.96 -18.71 8.47
C GLU A 202 -5.77 -18.19 9.69
N GLU A 203 -6.25 -16.93 9.64
CA GLU A 203 -6.91 -16.25 10.75
C GLU A 203 -8.44 -16.18 10.61
N VAL A 204 -8.95 -16.26 9.37
CA VAL A 204 -10.37 -16.06 9.03
C VAL A 204 -11.15 -17.36 9.06
N VAL A 205 -12.39 -17.31 9.58
CA VAL A 205 -13.34 -18.43 9.54
C VAL A 205 -13.80 -18.65 8.10
N ALA A 206 -13.79 -19.91 7.62
CA ALA A 206 -14.16 -20.31 6.25
C ALA A 206 -13.50 -19.43 5.16
N PRO A 207 -12.14 -19.36 5.10
CA PRO A 207 -11.39 -18.38 4.29
C PRO A 207 -11.78 -18.39 2.83
N ALA A 208 -12.09 -19.56 2.29
CA ALA A 208 -12.53 -19.74 0.92
C ALA A 208 -13.79 -18.95 0.53
N ARG A 209 -14.68 -18.64 1.48
CA ARG A 209 -15.91 -17.87 1.25
C ARG A 209 -15.78 -16.45 1.78
N THR A 210 -15.14 -16.28 2.93
CA THR A 210 -15.06 -15.01 3.66
C THR A 210 -14.11 -14.04 2.98
N ILE A 211 -12.91 -14.48 2.53
CA ILE A 211 -11.92 -13.60 1.90
C ILE A 211 -12.45 -12.94 0.63
N PRO A 212 -13.04 -13.65 -0.36
CA PRO A 212 -13.57 -13.02 -1.55
C PRO A 212 -14.67 -11.99 -1.26
N ARG A 213 -15.59 -12.32 -0.34
CA ARG A 213 -16.68 -11.41 0.06
C ARG A 213 -16.14 -10.18 0.78
N ALA A 214 -15.20 -10.35 1.71
CA ALA A 214 -14.58 -9.26 2.44
C ALA A 214 -13.87 -8.28 1.51
N ILE A 215 -13.15 -8.78 0.49
CA ILE A 215 -12.47 -7.96 -0.50
C ILE A 215 -13.46 -7.11 -1.29
N VAL A 216 -14.52 -7.71 -1.82
CA VAL A 216 -15.52 -6.99 -2.63
C VAL A 216 -16.21 -5.92 -1.78
N ILE A 217 -16.70 -6.27 -0.58
CA ILE A 217 -17.40 -5.33 0.30
C ILE A 217 -16.48 -4.18 0.72
N ALA A 218 -15.26 -4.48 1.16
CA ALA A 218 -14.32 -3.46 1.58
C ALA A 218 -13.92 -2.54 0.42
N LEU A 219 -13.63 -3.09 -0.75
CA LEU A 219 -13.25 -2.31 -1.93
C LEU A 219 -14.39 -1.39 -2.40
N THR A 220 -15.63 -1.90 -2.46
CA THR A 220 -16.79 -1.09 -2.83
C THR A 220 -16.99 0.08 -1.85
N GLY A 221 -16.95 -0.20 -0.54
CA GLY A 221 -17.06 0.85 0.48
C GLY A 221 -15.96 1.90 0.37
N VAL A 222 -14.73 1.47 0.12
CA VAL A 222 -13.58 2.38 -0.05
C VAL A 222 -13.70 3.23 -1.31
N VAL A 223 -14.17 2.67 -2.44
CA VAL A 223 -14.41 3.44 -3.68
C VAL A 223 -15.43 4.55 -3.42
N ILE A 224 -16.52 4.26 -2.70
CA ILE A 224 -17.51 5.27 -2.33
C ILE A 224 -16.89 6.38 -1.48
N VAL A 225 -16.13 6.01 -0.43
CA VAL A 225 -15.45 6.99 0.42
C VAL A 225 -14.49 7.85 -0.40
N TYR A 226 -13.70 7.25 -1.29
CA TYR A 226 -12.76 7.99 -2.13
C TYR A 226 -13.46 8.90 -3.13
N ALA A 227 -14.59 8.48 -3.71
CA ALA A 227 -15.38 9.33 -4.59
C ALA A 227 -15.94 10.56 -3.84
N LEU A 228 -16.45 10.36 -2.62
CA LEU A 228 -16.94 11.46 -1.78
C LEU A 228 -15.83 12.43 -1.38
N ILE A 229 -14.67 11.92 -0.95
CA ILE A 229 -13.53 12.76 -0.56
C ILE A 229 -12.95 13.48 -1.79
N GLY A 230 -12.74 12.76 -2.91
CA GLY A 230 -12.25 13.37 -4.15
C GLY A 230 -13.19 14.46 -4.67
N GLY A 231 -14.51 14.21 -4.60
CA GLY A 231 -15.54 15.19 -4.90
C GLY A 231 -15.45 16.43 -3.99
N ALA A 232 -15.33 16.22 -2.67
CA ALA A 232 -15.18 17.33 -1.72
C ALA A 232 -13.93 18.17 -2.03
N VAL A 233 -12.79 17.54 -2.31
CA VAL A 233 -11.53 18.24 -2.64
C VAL A 233 -11.66 19.04 -3.94
N VAL A 234 -12.19 18.42 -5.00
CA VAL A 234 -12.34 19.07 -6.32
C VAL A 234 -13.32 20.23 -6.26
N LEU A 235 -14.48 20.04 -5.63
CA LEU A 235 -15.54 21.06 -5.57
C LEU A 235 -15.20 22.23 -4.65
N THR A 236 -14.26 22.05 -3.70
CA THR A 236 -13.89 23.10 -2.75
C THR A 236 -12.59 23.81 -3.16
N LEU A 237 -11.56 23.07 -3.56
CA LEU A 237 -10.23 23.60 -3.82
C LEU A 237 -9.88 23.69 -5.32
N GLY A 238 -10.47 22.81 -6.15
CA GLY A 238 -10.10 22.74 -7.56
C GLY A 238 -8.62 22.47 -7.78
N ALA A 239 -7.97 23.26 -8.63
CA ALA A 239 -6.55 23.14 -8.98
C ALA A 239 -5.60 23.43 -7.81
N ASP A 240 -6.01 24.23 -6.83
CA ASP A 240 -5.18 24.58 -5.67
C ASP A 240 -4.84 23.34 -4.82
N ALA A 241 -5.66 22.30 -4.91
CA ALA A 241 -5.38 21.03 -4.24
C ALA A 241 -4.10 20.35 -4.75
N ALA A 242 -3.65 20.62 -5.99
CA ALA A 242 -2.45 19.99 -6.57
C ALA A 242 -1.17 20.31 -5.81
N GLY A 243 -1.07 21.55 -5.26
CA GLY A 243 0.06 22.02 -4.45
C GLY A 243 -0.13 21.84 -2.94
N ALA A 244 -1.31 21.40 -2.50
CA ALA A 244 -1.66 21.31 -1.09
C ALA A 244 -0.93 20.13 -0.40
N ALA A 245 -0.25 20.43 0.70
CA ALA A 245 0.40 19.40 1.51
C ALA A 245 -0.60 18.61 2.38
N SER A 246 -1.72 19.25 2.74
CA SER A 246 -2.78 18.69 3.59
C SER A 246 -4.18 19.03 3.04
N PRO A 247 -4.53 18.60 1.82
CA PRO A 247 -5.72 19.06 1.10
C PRO A 247 -7.02 18.85 1.89
N LEU A 248 -7.10 17.82 2.73
CA LEU A 248 -8.33 17.57 3.50
C LEU A 248 -8.54 18.60 4.63
N THR A 249 -7.48 19.13 5.23
CA THR A 249 -7.62 20.26 6.18
C THR A 249 -7.97 21.54 5.46
N ASP A 250 -7.47 21.72 4.24
CA ASP A 250 -7.73 22.91 3.44
C ASP A 250 -9.20 22.96 3.01
N VAL A 251 -9.83 21.80 2.67
CA VAL A 251 -11.29 21.70 2.44
C VAL A 251 -12.08 22.17 3.65
N VAL A 252 -11.72 21.69 4.86
CA VAL A 252 -12.43 22.06 6.09
C VAL A 252 -12.24 23.54 6.43
N SER A 253 -11.05 24.08 6.15
CA SER A 253 -10.75 25.50 6.34
C SER A 253 -11.51 26.38 5.36
N ALA A 254 -11.57 26.01 4.07
CA ALA A 254 -12.30 26.71 3.04
C ALA A 254 -13.83 26.73 3.29
N ALA A 255 -14.36 25.69 3.94
CA ALA A 255 -15.75 25.63 4.39
C ALA A 255 -16.04 26.51 5.64
N GLY A 256 -15.03 27.18 6.20
CA GLY A 256 -15.19 28.00 7.43
C GLY A 256 -15.22 27.18 8.72
N TRP A 257 -14.98 25.87 8.69
CA TRP A 257 -15.07 24.96 9.83
C TRP A 257 -13.73 24.84 10.60
N GLN A 258 -13.11 25.97 10.92
CA GLN A 258 -11.77 26.03 11.54
C GLN A 258 -11.67 25.22 12.84
N ALA A 259 -12.73 25.19 13.65
CA ALA A 259 -12.77 24.42 14.89
C ALA A 259 -12.64 22.89 14.69
N LEU A 260 -12.95 22.36 13.47
CA LEU A 260 -12.87 20.94 13.15
C LEU A 260 -11.57 20.54 12.42
N VAL A 261 -10.72 21.49 12.04
CA VAL A 261 -9.39 21.21 11.46
C VAL A 261 -8.55 20.29 12.35
N PRO A 262 -8.48 20.46 13.69
CA PRO A 262 -7.76 19.53 14.57
C PRO A 262 -8.28 18.10 14.49
N VAL A 263 -9.59 17.87 14.30
CA VAL A 263 -10.18 16.54 14.16
C VAL A 263 -9.61 15.81 12.94
N VAL A 264 -9.53 16.51 11.79
CA VAL A 264 -8.96 15.95 10.55
C VAL A 264 -7.46 15.69 10.70
N ARG A 265 -6.72 16.56 11.38
CA ARG A 265 -5.30 16.36 11.68
C ARG A 265 -5.07 15.11 12.54
N VAL A 266 -5.85 14.93 13.60
CA VAL A 266 -5.78 13.74 14.45
C VAL A 266 -6.15 12.47 13.65
N ALA A 267 -7.17 12.54 12.80
CA ALA A 267 -7.56 11.43 11.95
C ALA A 267 -6.45 11.04 10.96
N ALA A 268 -5.82 12.01 10.30
CA ALA A 268 -4.71 11.79 9.39
C ALA A 268 -3.49 11.19 10.12
N ALA A 269 -3.17 11.70 11.31
CA ALA A 269 -2.09 11.18 12.15
C ALA A 269 -2.36 9.72 12.58
N ALA A 270 -3.57 9.44 13.07
CA ALA A 270 -3.99 8.11 13.48
C ALA A 270 -3.94 7.10 12.32
N ALA A 271 -4.48 7.48 11.15
CA ALA A 271 -4.45 6.67 9.94
C ALA A 271 -3.02 6.38 9.48
N SER A 272 -2.18 7.43 9.39
CA SER A 272 -0.83 7.32 8.86
C SER A 272 0.10 6.55 9.78
N LEU A 273 0.17 6.89 11.07
CA LEU A 273 1.02 6.19 12.04
C LEU A 273 0.54 4.75 12.26
N GLY A 274 -0.77 4.58 12.28
CA GLY A 274 -1.36 3.27 12.38
C GLY A 274 -0.99 2.36 11.21
N ALA A 275 -1.11 2.82 9.98
CA ALA A 275 -0.74 2.07 8.79
C ALA A 275 0.78 1.84 8.72
N LEU A 276 1.59 2.85 9.03
CA LEU A 276 3.04 2.77 9.06
C LEU A 276 3.54 1.67 10.01
N LEU A 277 3.05 1.64 11.26
CA LEU A 277 3.42 0.62 12.24
C LEU A 277 3.10 -0.81 11.74
N ALA A 278 1.88 -1.00 11.21
CA ALA A 278 1.47 -2.30 10.68
C ALA A 278 2.31 -2.73 9.48
N LEU A 279 2.68 -1.77 8.62
CA LEU A 279 3.39 -2.05 7.38
C LEU A 279 4.86 -2.36 7.63
N ILE A 280 5.55 -1.65 8.53
CA ILE A 280 6.93 -1.97 8.94
C ILE A 280 7.01 -3.42 9.42
N THR A 281 6.09 -3.83 10.31
CA THR A 281 6.00 -5.23 10.79
C THR A 281 5.78 -6.21 9.64
N GLY A 282 4.87 -5.90 8.72
CA GLY A 282 4.57 -6.75 7.56
C GLY A 282 5.75 -6.93 6.61
N ILE A 283 6.46 -5.84 6.30
CA ILE A 283 7.66 -5.86 5.45
C ILE A 283 8.79 -6.64 6.15
N GLY A 284 9.00 -6.39 7.44
CA GLY A 284 10.01 -7.09 8.24
C GLY A 284 9.82 -8.61 8.21
N ARG A 285 8.57 -9.08 8.34
CA ARG A 285 8.22 -10.50 8.23
C ARG A 285 8.46 -11.07 6.83
N THR A 286 8.12 -10.35 5.78
CA THR A 286 8.36 -10.78 4.39
C THR A 286 9.85 -10.83 4.09
N THR A 287 10.61 -9.81 4.49
CA THR A 287 12.08 -9.76 4.37
C THR A 287 12.72 -10.93 5.12
N PHE A 288 12.28 -11.21 6.33
CA PHE A 288 12.71 -12.37 7.13
C PHE A 288 12.41 -13.70 6.42
N ALA A 289 11.20 -13.88 5.88
CA ALA A 289 10.83 -15.10 5.16
C ALA A 289 11.72 -15.32 3.92
N MET A 290 11.95 -14.27 3.12
CA MET A 290 12.85 -14.33 1.96
C MET A 290 14.30 -14.65 2.37
N ALA A 291 14.77 -14.10 3.50
CA ALA A 291 16.10 -14.39 4.01
C ALA A 291 16.23 -15.84 4.52
N ARG A 292 15.19 -16.36 5.18
CA ARG A 292 15.11 -17.76 5.63
C ARG A 292 15.12 -18.73 4.45
N ASP A 293 14.44 -18.36 3.36
CA ASP A 293 14.43 -19.15 2.12
C ASP A 293 15.74 -19.02 1.30
N GLY A 294 16.75 -18.27 1.84
CA GLY A 294 18.06 -18.11 1.20
C GLY A 294 18.07 -17.14 0.02
N GLU A 295 17.05 -16.30 -0.10
CA GLU A 295 16.91 -15.31 -1.19
C GLU A 295 17.47 -13.93 -0.82
N LEU A 296 17.67 -13.68 0.47
CA LEU A 296 18.31 -12.49 1.03
C LEU A 296 19.42 -12.88 2.02
N PRO A 297 20.30 -11.95 2.42
CA PRO A 297 21.39 -12.23 3.37
C PRO A 297 20.89 -12.88 4.66
N ARG A 298 21.56 -13.92 5.13
CA ARG A 298 21.20 -14.70 6.33
C ARG A 298 21.12 -13.87 7.61
N LEU A 299 21.80 -12.72 7.65
CA LEU A 299 21.71 -11.78 8.77
C LEU A 299 20.28 -11.30 9.03
N LEU A 300 19.46 -11.18 7.98
CA LEU A 300 18.06 -10.76 8.04
C LEU A 300 17.11 -11.88 8.51
N ALA A 301 17.59 -13.15 8.51
CA ALA A 301 16.87 -14.31 9.03
C ALA A 301 17.06 -14.54 10.54
N ARG A 302 17.76 -13.64 11.24
CA ARG A 302 17.95 -13.74 12.70
C ARG A 302 16.73 -13.20 13.44
N VAL A 303 16.23 -13.98 14.39
CA VAL A 303 15.16 -13.60 15.32
C VAL A 303 15.79 -13.24 16.67
N ASP A 304 15.36 -12.15 17.26
CA ASP A 304 15.75 -11.78 18.61
C ASP A 304 15.19 -12.83 19.61
N PRO A 305 16.04 -13.53 20.39
CA PRO A 305 15.62 -14.62 21.24
C PRO A 305 14.74 -14.17 22.41
N ARG A 306 14.81 -12.89 22.83
CA ARG A 306 14.03 -12.36 23.95
C ARG A 306 12.66 -11.83 23.50
N ARG A 307 12.60 -11.22 22.31
CA ARG A 307 11.41 -10.48 21.82
C ARG A 307 10.68 -11.18 20.70
N HIS A 308 11.26 -12.23 20.13
CA HIS A 308 10.70 -13.03 19.03
C HIS A 308 10.37 -12.23 17.77
N VAL A 309 11.13 -11.14 17.50
CA VAL A 309 10.97 -10.27 16.32
C VAL A 309 12.18 -10.36 15.41
N PRO A 310 12.04 -10.18 14.08
CA PRO A 310 13.15 -10.14 13.13
C PRO A 310 13.85 -8.76 13.15
N ARG A 311 14.48 -8.43 14.27
CA ARG A 311 15.05 -7.10 14.57
C ARG A 311 15.91 -6.55 13.45
N ASN A 312 16.81 -7.37 12.86
CA ASN A 312 17.70 -6.90 11.80
C ASN A 312 16.95 -6.51 10.52
N ALA A 313 15.89 -7.25 10.18
CA ALA A 313 15.05 -6.91 9.03
C ALA A 313 14.27 -5.61 9.28
N GLU A 314 13.72 -5.41 10.47
CA GLU A 314 12.99 -4.19 10.84
C GLU A 314 13.90 -2.95 10.88
N LEU A 315 15.10 -3.08 11.42
CA LEU A 315 16.10 -1.99 11.42
C LEU A 315 16.53 -1.61 10.00
N LEU A 316 16.77 -2.59 9.12
CA LEU A 316 17.11 -2.32 7.72
C LEU A 316 15.96 -1.59 7.01
N VAL A 317 14.73 -2.09 7.17
CA VAL A 317 13.53 -1.46 6.59
C VAL A 317 13.41 -0.02 7.08
N GLY A 318 13.53 0.20 8.39
CA GLY A 318 13.46 1.54 8.98
C GLY A 318 14.53 2.47 8.46
N ALA A 319 15.78 2.02 8.36
CA ALA A 319 16.89 2.82 7.83
C ALA A 319 16.63 3.24 6.38
N VAL A 320 16.16 2.32 5.51
CA VAL A 320 15.85 2.66 4.12
C VAL A 320 14.65 3.62 4.04
N VAL A 321 13.62 3.45 4.89
CA VAL A 321 12.49 4.39 4.96
C VAL A 321 12.95 5.79 5.33
N VAL A 322 13.84 5.94 6.33
CA VAL A 322 14.40 7.24 6.71
C VAL A 322 15.18 7.86 5.57
N VAL A 323 16.00 7.09 4.85
CA VAL A 323 16.73 7.60 3.67
C VAL A 323 15.75 8.15 2.63
N ILE A 324 14.66 7.44 2.32
CA ILE A 324 13.65 7.91 1.36
C ILE A 324 12.97 9.18 1.87
N VAL A 325 12.61 9.26 3.16
CA VAL A 325 12.01 10.47 3.77
C VAL A 325 12.92 11.69 3.65
N LEU A 326 14.23 11.49 3.71
CA LEU A 326 15.22 12.58 3.63
C LEU A 326 15.55 12.97 2.18
N SER A 327 15.33 12.12 1.18
CA SER A 327 15.80 12.30 -0.19
C SER A 327 14.70 12.44 -1.24
N ALA A 328 13.45 12.06 -0.93
CA ALA A 328 12.35 12.08 -1.88
C ALA A 328 11.20 13.00 -1.39
N ASP A 329 10.34 13.40 -2.31
CA ASP A 329 9.08 14.04 -2.01
C ASP A 329 7.93 13.03 -1.90
N LEU A 330 6.76 13.50 -1.44
CA LEU A 330 5.58 12.64 -1.25
C LEU A 330 5.10 12.03 -2.57
N ARG A 331 5.12 12.79 -3.68
CA ARG A 331 4.67 12.33 -5.01
C ARG A 331 5.58 11.22 -5.53
N GLY A 332 6.90 11.39 -5.42
CA GLY A 332 7.90 10.38 -5.80
C GLY A 332 7.78 9.10 -4.97
N ALA A 333 7.60 9.23 -3.65
CA ALA A 333 7.38 8.10 -2.75
C ALA A 333 6.10 7.31 -3.10
N ILE A 334 4.99 8.01 -3.40
CA ILE A 334 3.74 7.40 -3.87
C ILE A 334 3.94 6.72 -5.21
N GLY A 335 4.58 7.39 -6.18
CA GLY A 335 4.84 6.85 -7.52
C GLY A 335 5.69 5.59 -7.49
N PHE A 336 6.81 5.62 -6.76
CA PHE A 336 7.68 4.44 -6.60
C PHE A 336 6.97 3.29 -5.87
N SER A 337 6.18 3.60 -4.85
CA SER A 337 5.36 2.60 -4.16
C SER A 337 4.37 1.95 -5.10
N SER A 338 3.64 2.75 -5.90
CA SER A 338 2.70 2.24 -6.91
C SER A 338 3.40 1.37 -7.94
N PHE A 339 4.59 1.74 -8.40
CA PHE A 339 5.40 0.93 -9.33
C PHE A 339 5.65 -0.48 -8.76
N GLY A 340 6.22 -0.58 -7.57
CA GLY A 340 6.54 -1.88 -6.97
C GLY A 340 5.29 -2.72 -6.71
N VAL A 341 4.21 -2.10 -6.22
CA VAL A 341 2.97 -2.78 -5.88
C VAL A 341 2.19 -3.21 -7.13
N LEU A 342 2.18 -2.42 -8.20
CA LEU A 342 1.57 -2.81 -9.48
C LEU A 342 2.30 -4.00 -10.10
N LEU A 343 3.64 -4.04 -10.07
CA LEU A 343 4.40 -5.21 -10.51
C LEU A 343 4.12 -6.46 -9.65
N TYR A 344 3.99 -6.29 -8.35
CA TYR A 344 3.56 -7.37 -7.45
C TYR A 344 2.19 -7.94 -7.85
N TYR A 345 1.22 -7.07 -8.20
CA TYR A 345 -0.10 -7.52 -8.65
C TYR A 345 -0.11 -8.03 -10.09
N LEU A 346 0.76 -7.53 -10.96
CA LEU A 346 0.98 -8.12 -12.28
C LEU A 346 1.34 -9.61 -12.15
N ILE A 347 2.26 -9.92 -11.23
CA ILE A 347 2.66 -11.31 -10.94
C ILE A 347 1.52 -12.09 -10.30
N ALA A 348 0.70 -11.49 -9.44
CA ALA A 348 -0.50 -12.12 -8.90
C ALA A 348 -1.49 -12.52 -10.01
N ASN A 349 -1.77 -11.61 -10.94
CA ASN A 349 -2.62 -11.88 -12.10
C ASN A 349 -2.05 -13.00 -12.99
N ALA A 350 -0.74 -12.97 -13.28
CA ALA A 350 -0.06 -14.02 -14.03
C ALA A 350 -0.15 -15.38 -13.32
N SER A 351 -0.04 -15.40 -11.98
CA SER A 351 -0.22 -16.61 -11.17
C SER A 351 -1.66 -17.13 -11.22
N ALA A 352 -2.64 -16.23 -11.14
CA ALA A 352 -4.06 -16.59 -11.25
C ALA A 352 -4.43 -17.17 -12.63
N LEU A 353 -3.78 -16.71 -13.70
CA LEU A 353 -3.95 -17.25 -15.06
C LEU A 353 -3.39 -18.67 -15.21
N ARG A 354 -2.40 -19.05 -14.40
CA ARG A 354 -1.80 -20.41 -14.39
C ARG A 354 -2.63 -21.44 -13.65
N GLN A 355 -3.54 -20.99 -12.77
CA GLN A 355 -4.36 -21.93 -12.00
C GLN A 355 -5.21 -22.83 -12.91
N PRO A 356 -5.36 -24.13 -12.56
CA PRO A 356 -6.24 -25.05 -13.27
C PRO A 356 -7.70 -24.60 -13.20
N VAL A 357 -8.52 -25.01 -14.16
CA VAL A 357 -9.94 -24.58 -14.26
C VAL A 357 -10.71 -24.90 -12.98
N THR A 358 -10.41 -26.02 -12.34
CA THR A 358 -11.06 -26.47 -11.10
C THR A 358 -10.79 -25.60 -9.87
N ALA A 359 -9.68 -24.87 -9.85
CA ALA A 359 -9.32 -23.96 -8.77
C ALA A 359 -9.80 -22.53 -9.00
N ARG A 360 -10.29 -22.20 -10.20
CA ARG A 360 -10.71 -20.85 -10.56
C ARG A 360 -12.06 -20.49 -9.96
N ARG A 361 -12.15 -19.25 -9.51
CA ARG A 361 -13.35 -18.68 -8.91
C ARG A 361 -13.91 -17.52 -9.73
N TYR A 362 -13.06 -16.90 -10.54
CA TYR A 362 -13.38 -15.73 -11.34
C TYR A 362 -13.02 -15.94 -12.81
N PRO A 363 -13.68 -15.24 -13.75
CA PRO A 363 -13.36 -15.30 -15.17
C PRO A 363 -11.89 -14.92 -15.43
N ARG A 364 -11.21 -15.64 -16.33
CA ARG A 364 -9.84 -15.33 -16.77
C ARG A 364 -9.67 -13.87 -17.24
N LEU A 365 -10.73 -13.33 -17.85
CA LEU A 365 -10.73 -11.97 -18.38
C LEU A 365 -10.33 -10.96 -17.30
N LEU A 366 -10.80 -11.12 -16.05
CA LEU A 366 -10.43 -10.20 -14.96
C LEU A 366 -8.92 -10.24 -14.67
N ALA A 367 -8.30 -11.41 -14.67
CA ALA A 367 -6.85 -11.52 -14.47
C ALA A 367 -6.06 -10.94 -15.66
N VAL A 368 -6.54 -11.10 -16.89
CA VAL A 368 -5.94 -10.49 -18.09
C VAL A 368 -6.05 -8.96 -18.00
N LEU A 369 -7.25 -8.44 -17.73
CA LEU A 369 -7.48 -7.00 -17.59
C LEU A 369 -6.69 -6.40 -16.41
N GLY A 370 -6.58 -7.12 -15.31
CA GLY A 370 -5.73 -6.74 -14.17
C GLY A 370 -4.25 -6.68 -14.55
N ALA A 371 -3.74 -7.65 -15.29
CA ALA A 371 -2.35 -7.67 -15.76
C ALA A 371 -2.07 -6.51 -16.74
N LEU A 372 -2.94 -6.31 -17.72
CA LEU A 372 -2.85 -5.19 -18.67
C LEU A 372 -2.95 -3.85 -17.95
N GLY A 373 -3.92 -3.70 -17.05
CA GLY A 373 -4.07 -2.49 -16.24
C GLY A 373 -2.82 -2.20 -15.41
N CYS A 374 -2.21 -3.20 -14.77
CA CYS A 374 -0.95 -3.02 -14.06
C CYS A 374 0.17 -2.52 -14.98
N LEU A 375 0.33 -3.10 -16.17
CA LEU A 375 1.35 -2.69 -17.14
C LEU A 375 1.12 -1.25 -17.63
N VAL A 376 -0.11 -0.91 -17.99
CA VAL A 376 -0.48 0.43 -18.45
C VAL A 376 -0.23 1.48 -17.37
N LEU A 377 -0.67 1.20 -16.13
CA LEU A 377 -0.47 2.14 -15.02
C LEU A 377 1.02 2.28 -14.68
N VAL A 378 1.81 1.20 -14.67
CA VAL A 378 3.28 1.27 -14.45
C VAL A 378 3.94 2.14 -15.51
N ALA A 379 3.56 2.00 -16.79
CA ALA A 379 4.12 2.80 -17.89
C ALA A 379 3.71 4.29 -17.80
N ALA A 380 2.59 4.60 -17.17
CA ALA A 380 2.08 5.96 -17.02
C ALA A 380 2.53 6.67 -15.73
N LEU A 381 3.18 5.98 -14.78
CA LEU A 381 3.73 6.60 -13.57
C LEU A 381 4.78 7.68 -13.91
N PRO A 382 5.08 8.60 -12.97
CA PRO A 382 6.16 9.56 -13.15
C PRO A 382 7.45 8.86 -13.62
N VAL A 383 8.08 9.40 -14.66
CA VAL A 383 9.24 8.76 -15.32
C VAL A 383 10.35 8.46 -14.33
N GLU A 384 10.62 9.37 -13.39
CA GLU A 384 11.63 9.20 -12.34
C GLU A 384 11.32 7.97 -11.44
N ALA A 385 10.05 7.81 -11.04
CA ALA A 385 9.61 6.68 -10.24
C ALA A 385 9.73 5.35 -11.02
N SER A 386 9.42 5.36 -12.32
CA SER A 386 9.51 4.19 -13.19
C SER A 386 10.96 3.79 -13.47
N LEU A 387 11.85 4.76 -13.73
CA LEU A 387 13.28 4.51 -13.96
C LEU A 387 13.94 3.97 -12.69
N LEU A 388 13.74 4.65 -11.55
CA LEU A 388 14.28 4.22 -10.26
C LEU A 388 13.71 2.84 -9.87
N GLY A 389 12.41 2.64 -10.07
CA GLY A 389 11.75 1.36 -9.80
C GLY A 389 12.32 0.22 -10.63
N THR A 390 12.53 0.45 -11.92
CA THR A 390 13.15 -0.52 -12.83
C THR A 390 14.59 -0.84 -12.39
N ALA A 391 15.39 0.18 -12.08
CA ALA A 391 16.76 -0.01 -11.59
C ALA A 391 16.80 -0.85 -10.31
N VAL A 392 15.90 -0.59 -9.35
CA VAL A 392 15.81 -1.34 -8.08
C VAL A 392 15.33 -2.79 -8.32
N VAL A 393 14.43 -3.04 -9.27
CA VAL A 393 14.02 -4.41 -9.64
C VAL A 393 15.19 -5.16 -10.28
N LEU A 394 15.91 -4.54 -11.20
CA LEU A 394 17.11 -5.13 -11.83
C LEU A 394 18.21 -5.42 -10.81
N LEU A 395 18.42 -4.51 -9.85
CA LEU A 395 19.34 -4.73 -8.72
C LEU A 395 18.92 -5.99 -7.92
N GLY A 396 17.63 -6.16 -7.63
CA GLY A 396 17.13 -7.35 -6.95
C GLY A 396 17.42 -8.65 -7.74
N VAL A 397 17.20 -8.63 -9.05
CA VAL A 397 17.53 -9.76 -9.92
C VAL A 397 19.02 -10.06 -9.88
N LEU A 398 19.87 -9.04 -9.98
CA LEU A 398 21.33 -9.19 -9.92
C LEU A 398 21.78 -9.77 -8.56
N LEU A 399 21.27 -9.24 -7.46
CA LEU A 399 21.57 -9.75 -6.11
C LEU A 399 21.23 -11.24 -5.99
N ARG A 400 20.09 -11.66 -6.53
CA ARG A 400 19.72 -13.08 -6.53
C ARG A 400 20.65 -13.95 -7.38
N LEU A 401 21.09 -13.46 -8.52
CA LEU A 401 22.06 -14.18 -9.37
C LEU A 401 23.38 -14.38 -8.62
N ILE A 402 23.87 -13.34 -7.97
CA ILE A 402 25.11 -13.39 -7.18
C ILE A 402 24.97 -14.38 -6.01
N THR A 403 23.93 -14.26 -5.20
CA THR A 403 23.71 -15.17 -4.05
C THR A 403 23.64 -16.63 -4.48
N ARG A 404 22.97 -16.94 -5.59
CA ARG A 404 22.92 -18.31 -6.13
C ARG A 404 24.28 -18.79 -6.66
N ALA A 405 25.05 -17.93 -7.30
CA ALA A 405 26.39 -18.28 -7.79
C ALA A 405 27.34 -18.63 -6.64
N VAL A 406 27.33 -17.82 -5.58
CA VAL A 406 28.12 -18.04 -4.36
C VAL A 406 27.73 -19.36 -3.68
N THR A 407 26.43 -19.61 -3.49
CA THR A 407 25.95 -20.83 -2.84
C THR A 407 26.27 -22.09 -3.64
N ARG A 408 26.26 -22.00 -4.98
CA ARG A 408 26.65 -23.13 -5.86
C ARG A 408 28.15 -23.44 -5.78
N ARG A 409 29.00 -22.42 -5.69
CA ARG A 409 30.46 -22.61 -5.51
C ARG A 409 30.78 -23.27 -4.18
N SER A 410 30.22 -22.79 -3.08
CA SER A 410 30.42 -23.37 -1.75
C SER A 410 30.02 -24.84 -1.68
N ARG A 411 28.92 -25.25 -2.32
CA ARG A 411 28.51 -26.67 -2.37
C ARG A 411 29.44 -27.54 -3.22
N ARG A 412 30.04 -27.01 -4.30
CA ARG A 412 31.02 -27.74 -5.10
C ARG A 412 32.33 -27.98 -4.37
N ASP A 413 32.74 -27.03 -3.55
CA ASP A 413 33.97 -27.13 -2.78
C ASP A 413 33.83 -28.14 -1.63
N THR A 414 32.65 -28.21 -0.98
CA THR A 414 32.35 -29.21 0.08
C THR A 414 32.16 -30.64 -0.47
N THR A 415 31.87 -30.84 -1.76
CA THR A 415 31.78 -32.16 -2.38
C THR A 415 33.10 -32.65 -2.98
N ARG A 416 34.13 -31.80 -2.99
CA ARG A 416 35.49 -32.13 -3.46
C ARG A 416 36.51 -32.34 -2.35
N ALA A 417 36.17 -31.92 -1.11
CA ALA A 417 36.92 -32.20 0.12
C ALA A 417 36.32 -33.44 0.82
#